data_1a3b7eb384036ef0cc23c78624dc9cf2
#
_entry.id   1a3b7eb384036ef0cc23c78624dc9cf2
#
_cell.length_a   1.000
_cell.length_b   1.000
_cell.length_c   1.000
_cell.angle_alpha   90.00
_cell.angle_beta   90.00
_cell.angle_gamma   90.00
#
_symmetry.space_group_name_H-M   'P 1'
#
loop_
_entity.id
_entity.type
_entity.pdbx_description
1 polymer ?
#
loop_
_entity_poly.entity_id
_entity_poly.type
_entity_poly.pdbx_seq_one_letter_code
_entity_poly.pdbx_strand_id
1 'polypeptide(L)'
;MVQGVDVWLNTPTRPLEASGTSGEKCVMNGVLQFSVLDGWWVEGYKEGAGWMLPMERTFADQHYQDELDAEMIYNTIEEQIVPKYYDRDKDGVPHAWVESVKKCVADIASNFTTNRMLNDYEERFYNKLAARKHRIVEGGYKLAREIAAWKRKVSSVWDQIRVIDVQRVKIDNKAIFVGEKYHFEVTVDIVSLRPEDIGVEMVIAQQIVGGQNANVMRTIGLKHTKTEGSRVTYALDYTPDEAGTFDVALRIFPENPHLPHRMDFALVKWA
;
A
#
# COMPACT_ATOMS: atom_id res chain seq x y z
N MET A 1 27.58 -19.42 7.44
CA MET A 1 26.93 -19.83 6.18
C MET A 1 27.07 -18.76 5.11
N VAL A 2 26.73 -17.50 5.36
CA VAL A 2 26.77 -16.42 4.34
C VAL A 2 28.09 -16.34 3.55
N GLN A 3 29.23 -16.58 4.20
CA GLN A 3 30.56 -16.54 3.54
C GLN A 3 30.92 -17.82 2.77
N GLY A 4 30.06 -18.83 2.78
CA GLY A 4 30.35 -20.15 2.20
C GLY A 4 29.32 -20.61 1.18
N VAL A 5 28.48 -19.70 0.68
CA VAL A 5 27.46 -19.99 -0.33
C VAL A 5 27.44 -18.88 -1.39
N ASP A 6 27.04 -19.25 -2.60
CA ASP A 6 26.93 -18.31 -3.73
C ASP A 6 25.45 -17.94 -3.99
N VAL A 7 24.52 -18.80 -3.61
CA VAL A 7 23.08 -18.58 -3.66
C VAL A 7 22.46 -18.86 -2.29
N TRP A 8 21.55 -17.99 -1.87
CA TRP A 8 20.73 -18.19 -0.69
C TRP A 8 19.31 -18.54 -1.12
N LEU A 9 18.97 -19.83 -1.02
CA LEU A 9 17.62 -20.33 -1.27
C LEU A 9 16.75 -20.19 -0.01
N ASN A 10 15.58 -19.55 -0.14
CA ASN A 10 14.62 -19.36 0.95
C ASN A 10 13.20 -19.65 0.46
N THR A 11 12.59 -20.71 0.97
CA THR A 11 11.30 -21.25 0.51
C THR A 11 10.29 -21.35 1.64
N PRO A 12 9.80 -20.21 2.20
CA PRO A 12 8.74 -20.24 3.18
C PRO A 12 7.45 -20.77 2.57
N THR A 13 6.69 -21.54 3.37
CA THR A 13 5.36 -22.03 2.96
C THR A 13 4.37 -20.87 2.98
N ARG A 14 3.77 -20.55 1.82
CA ARG A 14 2.76 -19.50 1.70
C ARG A 14 1.47 -19.86 2.45
N PRO A 15 0.79 -18.92 3.10
CA PRO A 15 1.09 -17.48 3.22
C PRO A 15 2.00 -17.11 4.40
N LEU A 16 2.73 -18.08 4.98
CA LEU A 16 3.63 -17.83 6.11
C LEU A 16 4.89 -17.15 5.61
N GLU A 17 5.22 -15.99 6.18
CA GLU A 17 6.35 -15.17 5.80
C GLU A 17 7.55 -15.40 6.71
N ALA A 18 8.73 -15.60 6.14
CA ALA A 18 9.98 -15.67 6.88
C ALA A 18 10.44 -14.27 7.32
N SER A 19 11.29 -14.19 8.37
CA SER A 19 11.83 -12.90 8.85
C SER A 19 12.73 -12.17 7.83
N GLY A 20 13.28 -12.87 6.83
CA GLY A 20 14.03 -12.31 5.70
C GLY A 20 15.45 -11.83 5.98
N THR A 21 15.84 -11.63 7.26
CA THR A 21 17.14 -11.02 7.63
C THR A 21 18.38 -11.79 7.14
N SER A 22 18.26 -13.09 6.90
CA SER A 22 19.34 -13.89 6.34
C SER A 22 19.60 -13.53 4.87
N GLY A 23 18.54 -13.35 4.09
CA GLY A 23 18.64 -12.89 2.70
C GLY A 23 19.22 -11.49 2.59
N GLU A 24 18.82 -10.55 3.44
CA GLU A 24 19.43 -9.21 3.50
C GLU A 24 20.93 -9.27 3.78
N LYS A 25 21.38 -10.11 4.74
CA LYS A 25 22.81 -10.34 4.99
C LYS A 25 23.52 -10.93 3.79
N CYS A 26 22.86 -11.84 3.05
CA CYS A 26 23.41 -12.44 1.87
C CYS A 26 23.68 -11.41 0.77
N VAL A 27 22.71 -10.58 0.42
CA VAL A 27 22.89 -9.55 -0.61
C VAL A 27 23.94 -8.50 -0.22
N MET A 28 24.07 -8.18 1.08
CA MET A 28 25.14 -7.32 1.60
C MET A 28 26.53 -7.92 1.44
N ASN A 29 26.64 -9.23 1.22
CA ASN A 29 27.89 -9.94 1.00
C ASN A 29 28.06 -10.44 -0.45
N GLY A 30 27.22 -9.98 -1.37
CA GLY A 30 27.27 -10.36 -2.79
C GLY A 30 26.76 -11.77 -3.09
N VAL A 31 26.06 -12.40 -2.13
CA VAL A 31 25.40 -13.69 -2.33
C VAL A 31 24.02 -13.42 -2.95
N LEU A 32 23.74 -14.08 -4.07
CA LEU A 32 22.48 -13.88 -4.78
C LEU A 32 21.32 -14.57 -4.06
N GLN A 33 20.21 -13.87 -3.90
CA GLN A 33 19.02 -14.44 -3.28
C GLN A 33 18.11 -15.11 -4.30
N PHE A 34 17.62 -16.30 -3.95
CA PHE A 34 16.52 -16.97 -4.61
C PHE A 34 15.45 -17.28 -3.58
N SER A 35 14.32 -16.58 -3.62
CA SER A 35 13.30 -16.67 -2.58
C SER A 35 11.89 -16.54 -3.15
N VAL A 36 10.91 -17.01 -2.38
CA VAL A 36 9.52 -16.60 -2.58
C VAL A 36 9.45 -15.08 -2.54
N LEU A 37 8.64 -14.50 -3.41
CA LEU A 37 8.44 -13.05 -3.50
C LEU A 37 7.51 -12.58 -2.37
N ASP A 38 8.05 -12.60 -1.14
CA ASP A 38 7.38 -12.15 0.07
C ASP A 38 8.29 -11.21 0.88
N GLY A 39 7.74 -10.60 1.94
CA GLY A 39 8.46 -9.73 2.85
C GLY A 39 9.32 -8.68 2.15
N TRP A 40 10.56 -8.54 2.60
CA TRP A 40 11.50 -7.58 2.04
C TRP A 40 11.84 -7.85 0.56
N TRP A 41 11.72 -9.12 0.09
CA TRP A 41 12.05 -9.47 -1.29
C TRP A 41 11.05 -8.90 -2.30
N VAL A 42 9.81 -8.61 -1.89
CA VAL A 42 8.84 -7.86 -2.73
C VAL A 42 9.38 -6.47 -3.11
N GLU A 43 10.05 -5.80 -2.18
CA GLU A 43 10.65 -4.49 -2.42
C GLU A 43 12.05 -4.59 -3.04
N GLY A 44 12.82 -5.60 -2.60
CA GLY A 44 14.22 -5.76 -2.94
C GLY A 44 14.50 -6.42 -4.27
N TYR A 45 13.63 -7.29 -4.75
CA TYR A 45 13.86 -8.02 -5.99
C TYR A 45 14.07 -7.10 -7.19
N LYS A 46 15.14 -7.39 -7.93
CA LYS A 46 15.44 -6.78 -9.22
C LYS A 46 15.82 -7.86 -10.20
N GLU A 47 15.23 -7.82 -11.39
CA GLU A 47 15.54 -8.76 -12.46
C GLU A 47 17.05 -8.77 -12.77
N GLY A 48 17.64 -9.95 -12.81
CA GLY A 48 19.06 -10.16 -13.03
C GLY A 48 19.96 -9.98 -11.81
N ALA A 49 19.40 -9.61 -10.63
CA ALA A 49 20.14 -9.47 -9.37
C ALA A 49 19.82 -10.58 -8.35
N GLY A 50 19.05 -11.56 -8.75
CA GLY A 50 18.58 -12.71 -7.97
C GLY A 50 17.41 -13.38 -8.66
N TRP A 51 16.75 -14.31 -7.99
CA TRP A 51 15.61 -15.05 -8.52
C TRP A 51 14.44 -15.03 -7.55
N MET A 52 13.24 -15.19 -8.08
CA MET A 52 12.02 -15.20 -7.29
C MET A 52 11.12 -16.40 -7.63
N LEU A 53 10.41 -16.90 -6.62
CA LEU A 53 9.22 -17.73 -6.77
C LEU A 53 8.00 -16.82 -6.59
N PRO A 54 6.93 -16.99 -7.40
CA PRO A 54 5.71 -16.19 -7.25
C PRO A 54 5.13 -16.29 -5.85
N MET A 55 4.52 -15.20 -5.37
CA MET A 55 3.85 -15.15 -4.06
C MET A 55 2.51 -15.90 -4.10
N GLU A 56 1.83 -15.88 -5.25
CA GLU A 56 0.52 -16.46 -5.43
C GLU A 56 0.58 -17.99 -5.37
N ARG A 57 -0.41 -18.56 -4.68
CA ARG A 57 -0.63 -20.01 -4.68
C ARG A 57 -1.52 -20.38 -5.87
N THR A 58 -1.11 -21.38 -6.64
CA THR A 58 -1.89 -21.95 -7.74
C THR A 58 -2.85 -23.03 -7.24
N PHE A 59 -2.42 -23.82 -6.24
CA PHE A 59 -3.20 -24.92 -5.68
C PHE A 59 -3.61 -24.67 -4.23
N ALA A 60 -4.82 -25.07 -3.88
CA ALA A 60 -5.29 -25.07 -2.50
C ALA A 60 -4.63 -26.21 -1.68
N ASP A 61 -4.35 -27.34 -2.34
CA ASP A 61 -3.63 -28.47 -1.76
C ASP A 61 -2.14 -28.17 -1.66
N GLN A 62 -1.56 -28.32 -0.48
CA GLN A 62 -0.16 -27.99 -0.22
C GLN A 62 0.80 -28.94 -0.97
N HIS A 63 0.45 -30.20 -1.13
CA HIS A 63 1.31 -31.18 -1.81
C HIS A 63 1.51 -30.81 -3.28
N TYR A 64 0.43 -30.49 -3.99
CA TYR A 64 0.52 -30.03 -5.38
C TYR A 64 1.23 -28.70 -5.53
N GLN A 65 1.07 -27.80 -4.54
CA GLN A 65 1.82 -26.56 -4.55
C GLN A 65 3.32 -26.78 -4.36
N ASP A 66 3.70 -27.70 -3.46
CA ASP A 66 5.10 -28.04 -3.21
C ASP A 66 5.75 -28.73 -4.42
N GLU A 67 5.02 -29.57 -5.15
CA GLU A 67 5.50 -30.17 -6.40
C GLU A 67 5.78 -29.10 -7.47
N LEU A 68 4.85 -28.15 -7.67
CA LEU A 68 5.02 -27.04 -8.60
C LEU A 68 6.22 -26.15 -8.21
N ASP A 69 6.31 -25.80 -6.94
CA ASP A 69 7.40 -24.97 -6.43
C ASP A 69 8.75 -25.67 -6.59
N ALA A 70 8.82 -26.98 -6.35
CA ALA A 70 10.02 -27.80 -6.55
C ALA A 70 10.45 -27.81 -8.04
N GLU A 71 9.51 -28.00 -8.97
CA GLU A 71 9.79 -27.93 -10.40
C GLU A 71 10.33 -26.54 -10.79
N MET A 72 9.71 -25.48 -10.32
CA MET A 72 10.18 -24.12 -10.59
C MET A 72 11.59 -23.88 -10.04
N ILE A 73 11.89 -24.39 -8.85
CA ILE A 73 13.23 -24.30 -8.24
C ILE A 73 14.25 -25.05 -9.10
N TYR A 74 13.97 -26.31 -9.47
CA TYR A 74 14.88 -27.11 -10.28
C TYR A 74 15.11 -26.47 -11.65
N ASN A 75 14.08 -26.08 -12.34
CA ASN A 75 14.20 -25.40 -13.64
C ASN A 75 15.03 -24.11 -13.55
N THR A 76 14.82 -23.31 -12.51
CA THR A 76 15.59 -22.07 -12.29
C THR A 76 17.08 -22.39 -12.02
N ILE A 77 17.35 -23.43 -11.23
CA ILE A 77 18.74 -23.86 -10.95
C ILE A 77 19.40 -24.35 -12.24
N GLU A 78 18.74 -25.25 -12.98
CA GLU A 78 19.31 -25.91 -14.15
C GLU A 78 19.46 -24.97 -15.34
N GLU A 79 18.46 -24.13 -15.60
CA GLU A 79 18.41 -23.31 -16.81
C GLU A 79 19.02 -21.91 -16.64
N GLN A 80 19.07 -21.39 -15.40
CA GLN A 80 19.50 -20.02 -15.16
C GLN A 80 20.73 -19.92 -14.24
N ILE A 81 20.73 -20.61 -13.10
CA ILE A 81 21.80 -20.47 -12.09
C ILE A 81 23.06 -21.20 -12.54
N VAL A 82 22.95 -22.49 -12.84
CA VAL A 82 24.09 -23.34 -13.24
C VAL A 82 24.82 -22.79 -14.47
N PRO A 83 24.12 -22.43 -15.58
CA PRO A 83 24.80 -21.86 -16.74
C PRO A 83 25.55 -20.57 -16.42
N LYS A 84 24.96 -19.66 -15.68
CA LYS A 84 25.63 -18.39 -15.31
C LYS A 84 26.86 -18.59 -14.45
N TYR A 85 26.82 -19.58 -13.54
CA TYR A 85 27.91 -19.83 -12.60
C TYR A 85 29.08 -20.57 -13.23
N TYR A 86 28.82 -21.53 -14.12
CA TYR A 86 29.84 -22.39 -14.72
C TYR A 86 30.32 -21.96 -16.11
N ASP A 87 29.62 -21.03 -16.78
CA ASP A 87 30.11 -20.40 -18.03
C ASP A 87 31.25 -19.43 -17.69
N ARG A 88 32.49 -19.91 -17.90
CA ARG A 88 33.70 -19.18 -17.55
C ARG A 88 34.56 -18.94 -18.76
N ASP A 89 35.18 -17.79 -18.79
CA ASP A 89 36.17 -17.48 -19.81
C ASP A 89 37.46 -18.27 -19.61
N LYS A 90 38.45 -18.02 -20.48
CA LYS A 90 39.79 -18.67 -20.43
C LYS A 90 40.55 -18.40 -19.13
N ASP A 91 40.24 -17.33 -18.43
CA ASP A 91 40.84 -16.92 -17.17
C ASP A 91 40.02 -17.42 -15.95
N GLY A 92 38.96 -18.20 -16.21
CA GLY A 92 38.11 -18.81 -15.20
C GLY A 92 37.06 -17.89 -14.62
N VAL A 93 36.79 -16.72 -15.24
CA VAL A 93 35.87 -15.72 -14.73
C VAL A 93 34.43 -15.95 -15.28
N PRO A 94 33.42 -16.14 -14.40
CA PRO A 94 32.01 -16.25 -14.82
C PRO A 94 31.39 -14.86 -15.00
N HIS A 95 31.58 -14.23 -16.14
CA HIS A 95 31.17 -12.82 -16.36
C HIS A 95 29.69 -12.57 -16.09
N ALA A 96 28.78 -13.44 -16.57
CA ALA A 96 27.34 -13.30 -16.33
C ALA A 96 26.96 -13.38 -14.84
N TRP A 97 27.68 -14.19 -14.07
CA TRP A 97 27.53 -14.25 -12.63
C TRP A 97 28.01 -12.98 -11.93
N VAL A 98 29.19 -12.52 -12.30
CA VAL A 98 29.79 -11.27 -11.76
C VAL A 98 28.87 -10.08 -12.01
N GLU A 99 28.26 -9.99 -13.20
CA GLU A 99 27.30 -8.91 -13.49
C GLU A 99 26.05 -9.01 -12.59
N SER A 100 25.54 -10.22 -12.30
CA SER A 100 24.44 -10.40 -11.36
C SER A 100 24.82 -9.97 -9.93
N VAL A 101 26.04 -10.30 -9.48
CA VAL A 101 26.56 -9.86 -8.17
C VAL A 101 26.71 -8.33 -8.12
N LYS A 102 27.27 -7.72 -9.13
CA LYS A 102 27.39 -6.23 -9.21
C LYS A 102 26.01 -5.59 -9.14
N LYS A 103 25.06 -6.10 -9.89
CA LYS A 103 23.69 -5.61 -9.89
C LYS A 103 23.02 -5.79 -8.53
N CYS A 104 23.20 -6.95 -7.87
CA CYS A 104 22.72 -7.20 -6.53
C CYS A 104 23.24 -6.17 -5.52
N VAL A 105 24.53 -5.86 -5.55
CA VAL A 105 25.15 -4.87 -4.65
C VAL A 105 24.67 -3.46 -4.99
N ALA A 106 24.63 -3.08 -6.27
CA ALA A 106 24.27 -1.74 -6.70
C ALA A 106 22.78 -1.43 -6.50
N ASP A 107 21.90 -2.32 -6.92
CA ASP A 107 20.45 -2.04 -7.02
C ASP A 107 19.66 -2.53 -5.78
N ILE A 108 20.21 -3.48 -5.02
CA ILE A 108 19.53 -4.04 -3.85
C ILE A 108 20.25 -3.61 -2.57
N ALA A 109 21.49 -4.06 -2.34
CA ALA A 109 22.17 -3.84 -1.08
C ALA A 109 22.25 -2.36 -0.68
N SER A 110 22.50 -1.47 -1.62
CA SER A 110 22.55 -0.01 -1.37
C SER A 110 21.24 0.57 -0.82
N ASN A 111 20.10 -0.04 -1.14
CA ASN A 111 18.78 0.41 -0.71
C ASN A 111 18.32 -0.16 0.65
N PHE A 112 18.98 -1.20 1.15
CA PHE A 112 18.63 -1.85 2.43
C PHE A 112 19.66 -1.56 3.53
N THR A 113 20.25 -0.36 3.52
CA THR A 113 21.21 0.09 4.52
C THR A 113 20.52 0.75 5.72
N THR A 114 21.11 0.60 6.91
CA THR A 114 20.65 1.33 8.11
C THR A 114 20.66 2.84 7.92
N ASN A 115 21.61 3.37 7.15
CA ASN A 115 21.67 4.81 6.87
C ASN A 115 20.41 5.29 6.11
N ARG A 116 20.00 4.57 5.05
CA ARG A 116 18.76 4.88 4.33
C ARG A 116 17.54 4.76 5.26
N MET A 117 17.46 3.69 6.05
CA MET A 117 16.38 3.48 7.00
C MET A 117 16.26 4.65 8.01
N LEU A 118 17.37 5.10 8.57
CA LEU A 118 17.39 6.22 9.53
C LEU A 118 16.95 7.53 8.86
N ASN A 119 17.43 7.81 7.66
CA ASN A 119 17.00 9.00 6.91
C ASN A 119 15.48 8.96 6.63
N ASP A 120 14.95 7.82 6.20
CA ASP A 120 13.51 7.65 5.98
C ASP A 120 12.72 7.86 7.28
N TYR A 121 13.18 7.34 8.41
CA TYR A 121 12.52 7.53 9.71
C TYR A 121 12.56 8.99 10.16
N GLU A 122 13.69 9.65 9.96
CA GLU A 122 13.86 11.06 10.33
C GLU A 122 12.93 11.95 9.51
N GLU A 123 12.92 11.78 8.19
CA GLU A 123 12.10 12.60 7.28
C GLU A 123 10.61 12.29 7.38
N ARG A 124 10.25 11.01 7.41
CA ARG A 124 8.85 10.59 7.34
C ARG A 124 8.13 10.69 8.69
N PHE A 125 8.84 10.49 9.81
CA PHE A 125 8.22 10.37 11.13
C PHE A 125 8.80 11.37 12.15
N TYR A 126 10.09 11.30 12.48
CA TYR A 126 10.63 11.99 13.63
C TYR A 126 10.54 13.51 13.53
N ASN A 127 10.93 14.10 12.42
CA ASN A 127 10.85 15.54 12.19
C ASN A 127 9.41 16.05 12.21
N LYS A 128 8.48 15.30 11.60
CA LYS A 128 7.05 15.64 11.60
C LYS A 128 6.44 15.54 13.00
N LEU A 129 6.79 14.49 13.76
CA LEU A 129 6.32 14.31 15.14
C LEU A 129 6.91 15.36 16.08
N ALA A 130 8.17 15.72 15.93
CA ALA A 130 8.80 16.80 16.71
C ALA A 130 8.11 18.14 16.46
N ALA A 131 7.90 18.51 15.19
CA ALA A 131 7.16 19.72 14.83
C ALA A 131 5.73 19.72 15.39
N ARG A 132 5.04 18.57 15.33
CA ARG A 132 3.72 18.41 15.92
C ARG A 132 3.75 18.57 17.44
N LYS A 133 4.73 17.94 18.13
CA LYS A 133 4.90 18.08 19.57
C LYS A 133 4.96 19.55 19.99
N HIS A 134 5.77 20.37 19.31
CA HIS A 134 5.87 21.80 19.61
C HIS A 134 4.50 22.49 19.53
N ARG A 135 3.73 22.27 18.47
CA ARG A 135 2.37 22.83 18.34
C ARG A 135 1.39 22.35 19.43
N ILE A 136 1.49 21.08 19.82
CA ILE A 136 0.60 20.49 20.84
C ILE A 136 0.88 21.05 22.24
N VAL A 137 2.13 21.28 22.61
CA VAL A 137 2.51 21.76 23.96
C VAL A 137 2.39 23.28 24.08
N GLU A 138 2.40 24.01 22.98
CA GLU A 138 2.30 25.46 22.95
C GLU A 138 1.01 25.94 23.65
N GLY A 139 1.08 27.08 24.33
CA GLY A 139 -0.05 27.63 25.06
C GLY A 139 -0.61 26.70 26.15
N GLY A 140 0.25 25.85 26.77
CA GLY A 140 -0.14 24.93 27.81
C GLY A 140 -1.12 23.85 27.32
N TYR A 141 -0.85 23.25 26.18
CA TYR A 141 -1.68 22.19 25.54
C TYR A 141 -3.05 22.67 25.05
N LYS A 142 -3.17 23.93 24.63
CA LYS A 142 -4.44 24.50 24.13
C LYS A 142 -4.98 23.67 22.97
N LEU A 143 -4.16 23.42 21.94
CA LEU A 143 -4.55 22.66 20.77
C LEU A 143 -4.98 21.22 21.12
N ALA A 144 -4.27 20.56 22.07
CA ALA A 144 -4.66 19.22 22.51
C ALA A 144 -6.06 19.18 23.11
N ARG A 145 -6.38 20.20 23.95
CA ARG A 145 -7.73 20.33 24.53
C ARG A 145 -8.80 20.61 23.49
N GLU A 146 -8.50 21.44 22.49
CA GLU A 146 -9.42 21.75 21.39
C GLU A 146 -9.71 20.49 20.56
N ILE A 147 -8.69 19.71 20.17
CA ILE A 147 -8.86 18.45 19.45
C ILE A 147 -9.67 17.44 20.28
N ALA A 148 -9.38 17.32 21.57
CA ALA A 148 -10.11 16.42 22.45
C ALA A 148 -11.59 16.81 22.61
N ALA A 149 -11.89 18.11 22.73
CA ALA A 149 -13.26 18.62 22.77
C ALA A 149 -13.99 18.38 21.45
N TRP A 150 -13.32 18.62 20.33
CA TRP A 150 -13.85 18.33 18.99
C TRP A 150 -14.14 16.82 18.81
N LYS A 151 -13.23 15.93 19.17
CA LYS A 151 -13.45 14.46 19.10
C LYS A 151 -14.68 14.06 19.92
N ARG A 152 -14.83 14.56 21.14
CA ARG A 152 -16.02 14.29 21.98
C ARG A 152 -17.31 14.79 21.34
N LYS A 153 -17.30 16.01 20.78
CA LYS A 153 -18.46 16.56 20.08
C LYS A 153 -18.86 15.68 18.88
N VAL A 154 -17.90 15.32 18.04
CA VAL A 154 -18.17 14.47 16.87
C VAL A 154 -18.69 13.11 17.32
N SER A 155 -18.03 12.43 18.27
CA SER A 155 -18.49 11.14 18.79
C SER A 155 -19.93 11.16 19.33
N SER A 156 -20.32 12.25 20.00
CA SER A 156 -21.66 12.32 20.61
C SER A 156 -22.80 12.40 19.60
N VAL A 157 -22.53 12.78 18.36
CA VAL A 157 -23.55 12.92 17.29
C VAL A 157 -23.31 11.99 16.10
N TRP A 158 -22.20 11.26 16.09
CA TRP A 158 -21.78 10.48 14.92
C TRP A 158 -22.85 9.49 14.42
N ASP A 159 -23.50 8.79 15.34
CA ASP A 159 -24.53 7.82 14.99
C ASP A 159 -25.82 8.44 14.47
N GLN A 160 -26.01 9.73 14.72
CA GLN A 160 -27.18 10.49 14.24
C GLN A 160 -26.97 11.06 12.83
N ILE A 161 -25.73 11.12 12.33
CA ILE A 161 -25.41 11.58 10.98
C ILE A 161 -26.06 10.61 9.97
N ARG A 162 -26.80 11.17 9.01
CA ARG A 162 -27.54 10.40 8.01
C ARG A 162 -27.24 10.91 6.61
N VAL A 163 -27.08 9.99 5.70
CA VAL A 163 -27.12 10.31 4.26
C VAL A 163 -28.57 10.52 3.88
N ILE A 164 -28.89 11.69 3.36
CA ILE A 164 -30.24 12.11 2.96
C ILE A 164 -30.49 11.77 1.51
N ASP A 165 -29.52 12.10 0.65
CA ASP A 165 -29.61 11.86 -0.79
C ASP A 165 -28.24 11.61 -1.38
N VAL A 166 -28.19 10.74 -2.38
CA VAL A 166 -27.00 10.49 -3.19
C VAL A 166 -27.40 10.61 -4.64
N GLN A 167 -27.07 11.74 -5.24
CA GLN A 167 -27.22 11.90 -6.68
C GLN A 167 -26.03 11.27 -7.36
N ARG A 168 -26.24 10.06 -7.85
CA ARG A 168 -25.35 9.43 -8.80
C ARG A 168 -25.80 9.84 -10.19
N VAL A 169 -24.88 9.95 -11.13
CA VAL A 169 -25.26 9.92 -12.55
C VAL A 169 -26.26 8.77 -12.71
N LYS A 170 -27.45 9.03 -13.28
CA LYS A 170 -28.37 7.95 -13.65
C LYS A 170 -27.67 7.09 -14.68
N ILE A 171 -26.94 6.11 -14.19
CA ILE A 171 -26.35 5.06 -15.01
C ILE A 171 -27.50 4.08 -15.27
N ASP A 172 -28.37 4.42 -16.21
CA ASP A 172 -29.39 3.50 -16.72
C ASP A 172 -28.65 2.37 -17.47
N ASN A 173 -28.12 1.41 -16.73
CA ASN A 173 -27.38 0.23 -17.25
C ASN A 173 -26.33 0.53 -18.32
N LYS A 174 -25.80 1.76 -18.37
CA LYS A 174 -24.78 2.17 -19.34
C LYS A 174 -23.42 2.21 -18.69
N ALA A 175 -22.42 1.71 -19.39
CA ALA A 175 -21.03 1.85 -18.98
C ALA A 175 -20.64 3.33 -18.81
N ILE A 176 -19.81 3.62 -17.82
CA ILE A 176 -19.14 4.91 -17.68
C ILE A 176 -18.01 4.96 -18.72
N PHE A 177 -17.96 6.02 -19.52
CA PHE A 177 -16.94 6.15 -20.57
C PHE A 177 -15.72 6.91 -20.07
N VAL A 178 -14.56 6.41 -20.44
CA VAL A 178 -13.28 7.10 -20.20
C VAL A 178 -13.27 8.44 -20.94
N GLY A 179 -12.82 9.49 -20.27
CA GLY A 179 -12.74 10.85 -20.84
C GLY A 179 -14.02 11.68 -20.73
N GLU A 180 -15.16 11.08 -20.36
CA GLU A 180 -16.39 11.83 -20.10
C GLU A 180 -16.46 12.32 -18.65
N LYS A 181 -17.09 13.48 -18.45
CA LYS A 181 -17.23 14.11 -17.14
C LYS A 181 -18.53 13.69 -16.47
N TYR A 182 -18.43 13.18 -15.24
CA TYR A 182 -19.55 12.75 -14.41
C TYR A 182 -19.64 13.58 -13.14
N HIS A 183 -20.87 13.96 -12.77
CA HIS A 183 -21.13 14.72 -11.56
C HIS A 183 -21.68 13.80 -10.47
N PHE A 184 -21.08 13.84 -9.27
CA PHE A 184 -21.50 13.12 -8.08
C PHE A 184 -21.85 14.13 -7.00
N GLU A 185 -22.99 13.94 -6.35
CA GLU A 185 -23.43 14.78 -5.26
C GLU A 185 -23.99 13.93 -4.12
N VAL A 186 -23.68 14.30 -2.88
CA VAL A 186 -24.25 13.69 -1.69
C VAL A 186 -24.66 14.75 -0.69
N THR A 187 -25.90 14.61 -0.19
CA THR A 187 -26.42 15.45 0.88
C THR A 187 -26.45 14.66 2.18
N VAL A 188 -25.83 15.20 3.22
CA VAL A 188 -25.68 14.58 4.54
C VAL A 188 -26.30 15.49 5.59
N ASP A 189 -27.10 14.93 6.49
CA ASP A 189 -27.51 15.62 7.72
C ASP A 189 -26.41 15.43 8.77
N ILE A 190 -25.70 16.51 9.09
CA ILE A 190 -24.56 16.52 10.02
C ILE A 190 -24.94 16.95 11.44
N VAL A 191 -26.25 17.03 11.73
CA VAL A 191 -26.84 17.35 13.03
C VAL A 191 -26.39 18.74 13.55
N SER A 192 -25.39 18.79 14.40
CA SER A 192 -24.84 20.02 15.03
C SER A 192 -23.38 20.26 14.70
N LEU A 193 -22.81 19.46 13.78
CA LEU A 193 -21.45 19.65 13.31
C LEU A 193 -21.38 20.78 12.28
N ARG A 194 -20.18 21.23 11.99
CA ARG A 194 -19.92 22.17 10.91
C ARG A 194 -19.52 21.40 9.65
N PRO A 195 -19.70 21.95 8.45
CA PRO A 195 -19.25 21.32 7.20
C PRO A 195 -17.77 20.91 7.23
N GLU A 196 -16.91 21.69 7.89
CA GLU A 196 -15.48 21.45 7.99
C GLU A 196 -15.12 20.30 8.97
N ASP A 197 -16.07 19.87 9.80
CA ASP A 197 -15.88 18.75 10.73
C ASP A 197 -16.06 17.39 10.03
N ILE A 198 -16.52 17.38 8.75
CA ILE A 198 -16.86 16.20 7.96
C ILE A 198 -16.14 16.23 6.61
N GLY A 199 -15.41 15.19 6.31
CA GLY A 199 -14.90 14.90 4.98
C GLY A 199 -15.77 13.88 4.27
N VAL A 200 -15.91 14.02 2.95
CA VAL A 200 -16.58 13.06 2.08
C VAL A 200 -15.66 12.75 0.91
N GLU A 201 -15.49 11.48 0.62
CA GLU A 201 -14.66 11.05 -0.51
C GLU A 201 -15.32 9.92 -1.31
N MET A 202 -15.06 9.91 -2.60
CA MET A 202 -15.34 8.79 -3.47
C MET A 202 -14.19 7.78 -3.37
N VAL A 203 -14.53 6.52 -3.12
CA VAL A 203 -13.59 5.41 -3.07
C VAL A 203 -13.81 4.57 -4.32
N ILE A 204 -12.75 4.38 -5.10
CA ILE A 204 -12.73 3.51 -6.28
C ILE A 204 -11.91 2.29 -5.91
N ALA A 205 -12.50 1.11 -6.03
CA ALA A 205 -11.88 -0.15 -5.70
C ALA A 205 -12.04 -1.17 -6.81
N GLN A 206 -11.13 -2.12 -6.88
CA GLN A 206 -11.19 -3.26 -7.78
C GLN A 206 -11.29 -4.54 -6.95
N GLN A 207 -12.23 -5.43 -7.30
CA GLN A 207 -12.34 -6.71 -6.64
C GLN A 207 -11.14 -7.61 -6.96
N ILE A 208 -10.61 -8.24 -5.93
CA ILE A 208 -9.55 -9.25 -6.11
C ILE A 208 -10.23 -10.54 -6.54
N VAL A 209 -9.84 -11.07 -7.70
CA VAL A 209 -10.40 -12.31 -8.25
C VAL A 209 -10.24 -13.45 -7.24
N GLY A 210 -11.36 -14.05 -6.82
CA GLY A 210 -11.38 -15.13 -5.82
C GLY A 210 -11.28 -14.68 -4.35
N GLY A 211 -11.21 -13.36 -4.07
CA GLY A 211 -11.13 -12.80 -2.71
C GLY A 211 -12.45 -12.16 -2.25
N GLN A 212 -12.61 -12.05 -0.93
CA GLN A 212 -13.70 -11.26 -0.31
C GLN A 212 -13.31 -9.77 -0.14
N ASN A 213 -12.07 -9.42 -0.43
CA ASN A 213 -11.53 -8.08 -0.25
C ASN A 213 -11.43 -7.34 -1.60
N ALA A 214 -11.69 -6.04 -1.56
CA ALA A 214 -11.46 -5.14 -2.67
C ALA A 214 -10.17 -4.33 -2.45
N ASN A 215 -9.37 -4.19 -3.48
CA ASN A 215 -8.20 -3.31 -3.44
C ASN A 215 -8.63 -1.87 -3.74
N VAL A 216 -8.40 -0.96 -2.80
CA VAL A 216 -8.67 0.48 -3.00
C VAL A 216 -7.62 1.05 -3.94
N MET A 217 -8.05 1.40 -5.14
CA MET A 217 -7.19 1.97 -6.18
C MET A 217 -7.00 3.47 -6.00
N ARG A 218 -8.09 4.18 -5.68
CA ARG A 218 -8.08 5.65 -5.59
C ARG A 218 -9.14 6.15 -4.62
N THR A 219 -8.84 7.27 -3.94
CA THR A 219 -9.82 8.05 -3.18
C THR A 219 -9.80 9.50 -3.64
N ILE A 220 -10.98 10.12 -3.83
CA ILE A 220 -11.11 11.48 -4.34
C ILE A 220 -12.09 12.24 -3.44
N GLY A 221 -11.61 13.32 -2.80
CA GLY A 221 -12.44 14.15 -1.91
C GLY A 221 -13.53 14.92 -2.67
N LEU A 222 -14.74 14.92 -2.13
CA LEU A 222 -15.82 15.79 -2.56
C LEU A 222 -15.68 17.16 -1.90
N LYS A 223 -16.08 18.21 -2.59
CA LYS A 223 -16.05 19.57 -2.07
C LYS A 223 -17.42 19.95 -1.51
N HIS A 224 -17.44 20.62 -0.36
CA HIS A 224 -18.63 21.27 0.16
C HIS A 224 -19.14 22.33 -0.82
N THR A 225 -20.43 22.27 -1.16
CA THR A 225 -21.08 23.17 -2.13
C THR A 225 -22.23 23.95 -1.55
N LYS A 226 -23.02 23.37 -0.62
CA LYS A 226 -24.22 23.98 -0.09
C LYS A 226 -24.47 23.57 1.37
N THR A 227 -25.06 24.49 2.15
CA THR A 227 -25.56 24.23 3.51
C THR A 227 -26.98 24.74 3.66
N GLU A 228 -27.89 23.90 4.15
CA GLU A 228 -29.26 24.21 4.48
C GLU A 228 -29.62 23.67 5.87
N GLY A 229 -29.46 24.49 6.89
CA GLY A 229 -29.60 24.05 8.28
C GLY A 229 -28.56 23.02 8.66
N SER A 230 -28.97 21.79 9.06
CA SER A 230 -28.09 20.67 9.34
C SER A 230 -27.71 19.84 8.10
N ARG A 231 -28.32 20.14 6.95
CA ARG A 231 -28.07 19.43 5.70
C ARG A 231 -26.95 20.11 4.93
N VAL A 232 -25.95 19.33 4.60
CA VAL A 232 -24.76 19.79 3.87
C VAL A 232 -24.57 18.93 2.62
N THR A 233 -24.33 19.59 1.51
CA THR A 233 -24.11 18.96 0.21
C THR A 233 -22.64 19.03 -0.18
N TYR A 234 -22.11 17.88 -0.61
CA TYR A 234 -20.76 17.74 -1.15
C TYR A 234 -20.84 17.23 -2.58
N ALA A 235 -20.01 17.77 -3.45
CA ALA A 235 -20.01 17.41 -4.87
C ALA A 235 -18.61 17.16 -5.41
N LEU A 236 -18.55 16.36 -6.48
CA LEU A 236 -17.35 16.05 -7.24
C LEU A 236 -17.68 15.91 -8.72
N ASP A 237 -16.91 16.61 -9.54
CA ASP A 237 -16.83 16.33 -10.96
C ASP A 237 -15.66 15.36 -11.21
N TYR A 238 -15.95 14.20 -11.76
CA TYR A 238 -14.96 13.14 -12.01
C TYR A 238 -14.93 12.76 -13.48
N THR A 239 -13.73 12.61 -14.02
CA THR A 239 -13.50 12.11 -15.37
C THR A 239 -12.65 10.84 -15.26
N PRO A 240 -13.19 9.64 -15.56
CA PRO A 240 -12.42 8.39 -15.58
C PRO A 240 -11.29 8.45 -16.59
N ASP A 241 -10.12 8.00 -16.22
CA ASP A 241 -8.89 7.94 -17.02
C ASP A 241 -8.46 6.50 -17.36
N GLU A 242 -9.13 5.52 -16.77
CA GLU A 242 -8.84 4.09 -16.98
C GLU A 242 -10.12 3.31 -17.30
N ALA A 243 -9.99 2.33 -18.19
CA ALA A 243 -11.06 1.38 -18.49
C ALA A 243 -10.95 0.15 -17.59
N GLY A 244 -12.08 -0.38 -17.12
CA GLY A 244 -12.11 -1.54 -16.23
C GLY A 244 -13.45 -1.71 -15.53
N THR A 245 -13.52 -2.72 -14.66
CA THR A 245 -14.65 -2.92 -13.76
C THR A 245 -14.22 -2.49 -12.35
N PHE A 246 -14.88 -1.46 -11.83
CA PHE A 246 -14.57 -0.88 -10.52
C PHE A 246 -15.82 -0.80 -9.66
N ASP A 247 -15.65 -1.03 -8.37
CA ASP A 247 -16.64 -0.70 -7.36
C ASP A 247 -16.43 0.75 -6.92
N VAL A 248 -17.52 1.51 -6.82
CA VAL A 248 -17.50 2.91 -6.39
C VAL A 248 -18.42 3.10 -5.20
N ALA A 249 -17.90 3.66 -4.12
CA ALA A 249 -18.65 3.99 -2.92
C ALA A 249 -18.30 5.41 -2.42
N LEU A 250 -19.20 6.04 -1.70
CA LEU A 250 -18.92 7.29 -0.99
C LEU A 250 -18.66 7.00 0.47
N ARG A 251 -17.59 7.56 1.01
CA ARG A 251 -17.17 7.40 2.40
C ARG A 251 -17.20 8.75 3.12
N ILE A 252 -17.88 8.79 4.26
CA ILE A 252 -18.01 9.95 5.14
C ILE A 252 -17.14 9.69 6.36
N PHE A 253 -16.33 10.66 6.77
CA PHE A 253 -15.42 10.55 7.90
C PHE A 253 -15.25 11.90 8.62
N PRO A 254 -14.83 11.92 9.90
CA PRO A 254 -14.49 13.16 10.58
C PRO A 254 -13.24 13.79 9.99
N GLU A 255 -13.29 15.08 9.70
CA GLU A 255 -12.18 15.85 9.17
C GLU A 255 -11.74 16.96 10.12
N ASN A 256 -10.43 17.03 10.40
CA ASN A 256 -9.86 18.11 11.19
C ASN A 256 -8.39 18.30 10.76
N PRO A 257 -7.98 19.53 10.38
CA PRO A 257 -6.63 19.78 9.87
C PRO A 257 -5.52 19.59 10.94
N HIS A 258 -5.91 19.46 12.19
CA HIS A 258 -4.97 19.22 13.29
C HIS A 258 -4.76 17.74 13.62
N LEU A 259 -5.49 16.82 12.99
CA LEU A 259 -5.18 15.39 13.09
C LEU A 259 -3.92 15.08 12.26
N PRO A 260 -2.99 14.25 12.76
CA PRO A 260 -1.81 13.84 11.98
C PRO A 260 -2.20 12.93 10.82
N HIS A 261 -3.22 12.12 11.02
CA HIS A 261 -3.78 11.22 10.05
C HIS A 261 -5.26 10.95 10.37
N ARG A 262 -6.09 10.68 9.37
CA ARG A 262 -7.51 10.36 9.58
C ARG A 262 -7.73 9.15 10.51
N MET A 263 -6.82 8.17 10.51
CA MET A 263 -6.91 7.00 11.39
C MET A 263 -6.74 7.31 12.89
N ASP A 264 -6.27 8.51 13.25
CA ASP A 264 -6.28 8.96 14.65
C ASP A 264 -7.70 9.16 15.21
N PHE A 265 -8.70 9.18 14.34
CA PHE A 265 -10.11 9.23 14.70
C PHE A 265 -10.93 8.47 13.65
N ALA A 266 -10.84 7.15 13.71
CA ALA A 266 -11.27 6.20 12.68
C ALA A 266 -12.80 5.93 12.70
N LEU A 267 -13.62 6.98 12.64
CA LEU A 267 -15.06 6.87 12.42
C LEU A 267 -15.36 6.94 10.92
N VAL A 268 -16.22 6.05 10.43
CA VAL A 268 -16.58 5.95 9.01
C VAL A 268 -18.07 5.65 8.86
N LYS A 269 -18.70 6.27 7.86
CA LYS A 269 -20.01 5.86 7.32
C LYS A 269 -19.91 5.74 5.81
N TRP A 270 -20.65 4.80 5.26
CA TRP A 270 -20.77 4.59 3.82
C TRP A 270 -22.12 5.08 3.30
N ALA A 271 -22.12 5.60 2.07
CA ALA A 271 -23.29 6.12 1.35
C ALA A 271 -23.42 5.47 -0.03
#